data_be60e4a6a154aea3e1fba933d19fab89
#
_entry.id   be60e4a6a154aea3e1fba933d19fab89
#
_cell.length_a   1.000
_cell.length_b   1.000
_cell.length_c   1.000
_cell.angle_alpha   90.00
_cell.angle_beta   90.00
_cell.angle_gamma   90.00
#
_symmetry.space_group_name_H-M   'P 1'
#
loop_
_entity.id
_entity.type
_entity.pdbx_description
1 polymer ?
#
loop_
_entity_poly.entity_id
_entity_poly.type
_entity_poly.pdbx_seq_one_letter_code
_entity_poly.pdbx_strand_id
1 'polypeptide(L)'
;LSLVGSEMCIRDSNYMDVKPDSNRPSVAYFSMEYGLNHVLKIYSGGLGVLAGDYLKEASDSNVDLCAVGFLYRYGYFTQTLSMDGQQIANYEAQNFGQLPLDRVLDENGKQVVVDVPYLDYYVHAYLWRVNVGRISLYLLDTDNEMNSEFDRSITHQLYGGDWENRLKQEILLGIGGILTLKKLGIKKDVY
;
A
#
# COMPACT_ATOMS: atom_id res chain seq x y z
N LEU A 1 -23.98 -10.09 6.22
CA LEU A 1 -23.58 -8.93 7.02
C LEU A 1 -22.30 -8.36 6.40
N SER A 2 -22.50 -7.47 5.44
CA SER A 2 -21.42 -6.69 4.82
C SER A 2 -21.02 -5.60 5.80
N LEU A 3 -20.03 -5.87 6.65
CA LEU A 3 -19.35 -4.88 7.48
C LEU A 3 -18.03 -4.41 6.81
N VAL A 4 -17.89 -4.61 5.53
CA VAL A 4 -16.76 -4.10 4.76
C VAL A 4 -17.25 -2.87 4.00
N GLY A 5 -17.44 -1.78 4.73
CA GLY A 5 -17.44 -0.48 4.12
C GLY A 5 -16.02 -0.17 3.65
N SER A 6 -15.86 0.59 2.58
CA SER A 6 -14.60 1.07 2.02
C SER A 6 -13.77 1.93 3.00
N GLU A 7 -14.17 2.06 4.24
CA GLU A 7 -13.53 2.87 5.27
C GLU A 7 -12.98 1.97 6.38
N MET A 8 -11.67 1.79 6.42
CA MET A 8 -10.97 1.08 7.49
C MET A 8 -10.81 1.91 8.78
N CYS A 9 -11.47 3.04 8.89
CA CYS A 9 -11.34 3.88 10.05
C CYS A 9 -12.43 3.65 11.08
N ILE A 10 -12.00 3.54 12.34
CA ILE A 10 -12.87 3.77 13.47
C ILE A 10 -13.19 5.27 13.46
N ARG A 11 -14.44 5.64 13.19
CA ARG A 11 -14.90 7.00 13.34
C ARG A 11 -14.95 7.35 14.82
N ASP A 12 -13.93 8.05 15.27
CA ASP A 12 -14.00 8.70 16.58
C ASP A 12 -14.79 10.01 16.44
N SER A 13 -15.59 10.36 17.45
CA SER A 13 -16.41 11.56 17.46
C SER A 13 -15.60 12.84 17.29
N ASN A 14 -14.36 12.87 17.75
CA ASN A 14 -13.46 14.01 17.68
C ASN A 14 -12.85 14.23 16.30
N TYR A 15 -12.77 13.20 15.48
CA TYR A 15 -12.21 13.23 14.13
C TYR A 15 -12.88 14.27 13.21
N MET A 16 -14.20 14.45 13.30
CA MET A 16 -14.95 15.33 12.40
C MET A 16 -14.76 16.82 12.71
N ASP A 17 -14.34 17.16 13.92
CA ASP A 17 -14.31 18.54 14.42
C ASP A 17 -12.95 19.24 14.20
N VAL A 18 -11.88 18.46 13.88
CA VAL A 18 -10.55 19.02 13.66
C VAL A 18 -10.50 19.74 12.31
N LYS A 19 -10.22 21.04 12.35
CA LYS A 19 -10.04 21.87 11.15
C LYS A 19 -8.65 21.69 10.55
N PRO A 20 -8.52 21.76 9.22
CA PRO A 20 -7.20 21.71 8.58
C PRO A 20 -6.38 22.94 9.00
N ASP A 21 -5.10 22.75 9.28
CA ASP A 21 -4.14 23.81 9.54
C ASP A 21 -3.42 24.19 8.24
N SER A 22 -3.78 25.34 7.67
CA SER A 22 -3.18 25.84 6.43
C SER A 22 -1.71 26.23 6.53
N ASN A 23 -1.16 26.31 7.73
CA ASN A 23 0.27 26.61 7.94
C ASN A 23 1.16 25.37 7.92
N ARG A 24 0.56 24.17 7.93
CA ARG A 24 1.31 22.91 7.84
C ARG A 24 1.59 22.56 6.38
N PRO A 25 2.79 22.05 6.07
CA PRO A 25 3.08 21.55 4.72
C PRO A 25 2.21 20.33 4.39
N SER A 26 1.87 20.17 3.12
CA SER A 26 1.28 18.95 2.61
C SER A 26 2.36 17.89 2.42
N VAL A 27 2.05 16.61 2.76
CA VAL A 27 3.04 15.53 2.84
C VAL A 27 2.63 14.33 2.01
N ALA A 28 3.60 13.74 1.31
CA ALA A 28 3.49 12.39 0.76
C ALA A 28 4.41 11.45 1.54
N TYR A 29 3.83 10.40 2.14
CA TYR A 29 4.54 9.44 2.97
C TYR A 29 4.73 8.11 2.24
N PHE A 30 5.97 7.64 2.15
CA PHE A 30 6.35 6.43 1.42
C PHE A 30 6.84 5.36 2.39
N SER A 31 6.23 4.19 2.36
CA SER A 31 6.68 3.05 3.16
C SER A 31 6.40 1.73 2.45
N MET A 32 7.26 0.74 2.67
CA MET A 32 7.04 -0.62 2.18
C MET A 32 5.98 -1.38 2.98
N GLU A 33 5.62 -0.90 4.17
CA GLU A 33 4.65 -1.55 5.06
C GLU A 33 3.76 -0.55 5.78
N TYR A 34 2.49 -0.96 5.98
CA TYR A 34 1.51 -0.21 6.76
C TYR A 34 0.66 -1.16 7.60
N GLY A 35 0.83 -1.11 8.91
CA GLY A 35 0.07 -1.89 9.90
C GLY A 35 -1.27 -1.23 10.21
N LEU A 36 -2.24 -1.36 9.32
CA LEU A 36 -3.57 -0.75 9.48
C LEU A 36 -4.57 -1.67 10.16
N ASN A 37 -4.67 -2.89 9.66
CA ASN A 37 -5.59 -3.92 10.14
C ASN A 37 -5.01 -5.30 9.83
N HIS A 38 -5.34 -6.29 10.67
CA HIS A 38 -4.87 -7.67 10.51
C HIS A 38 -5.38 -8.39 9.25
N VAL A 39 -6.50 -7.93 8.65
CA VAL A 39 -7.01 -8.52 7.40
C VAL A 39 -6.22 -8.06 6.18
N LEU A 40 -5.58 -6.90 6.23
CA LEU A 40 -4.74 -6.37 5.17
C LEU A 40 -3.26 -6.68 5.49
N LYS A 41 -2.76 -7.77 4.91
CA LYS A 41 -1.42 -8.31 5.22
C LYS A 41 -0.33 -7.56 4.45
N ILE A 42 -0.14 -6.27 4.75
CA ILE A 42 0.87 -5.40 4.14
C ILE A 42 1.89 -4.87 5.15
N TYR A 43 2.10 -5.56 6.25
CA TYR A 43 3.12 -5.25 7.26
C TYR A 43 3.60 -6.52 7.95
N SER A 44 4.76 -6.45 8.60
CA SER A 44 5.33 -7.56 9.38
C SER A 44 5.70 -7.19 10.80
N GLY A 45 6.13 -5.96 11.05
CA GLY A 45 6.68 -5.58 12.34
C GLY A 45 6.52 -4.09 12.67
N GLY A 46 7.40 -3.59 13.54
CA GLY A 46 7.30 -2.26 14.13
C GLY A 46 7.31 -1.12 13.14
N LEU A 47 8.03 -1.25 12.01
CA LEU A 47 8.04 -0.22 10.95
C LEU A 47 6.63 -0.02 10.37
N GLY A 48 5.94 -1.12 10.08
CA GLY A 48 4.58 -1.07 9.56
C GLY A 48 3.58 -0.56 10.59
N VAL A 49 3.73 -0.94 11.86
CA VAL A 49 2.88 -0.45 12.96
C VAL A 49 3.04 1.08 13.09
N LEU A 50 4.29 1.58 13.10
CA LEU A 50 4.54 3.01 13.15
C LEU A 50 3.91 3.74 11.96
N ALA A 51 4.10 3.24 10.73
CA ALA A 51 3.53 3.84 9.54
C ALA A 51 2.00 3.85 9.58
N GLY A 52 1.37 2.75 10.01
CA GLY A 52 -0.09 2.65 10.14
C GLY A 52 -0.65 3.62 11.17
N ASP A 53 -0.05 3.69 12.35
CA ASP A 53 -0.47 4.61 13.42
C ASP A 53 -0.26 6.07 13.02
N TYR A 54 0.83 6.35 12.28
CA TYR A 54 1.07 7.69 11.75
C TYR A 54 -0.02 8.13 10.77
N LEU A 55 -0.51 7.25 9.88
CA LEU A 55 -1.61 7.58 8.99
C LEU A 55 -2.92 7.81 9.76
N LYS A 56 -3.20 7.01 10.78
CA LYS A 56 -4.40 7.18 11.62
C LYS A 56 -4.37 8.51 12.34
N GLU A 57 -3.26 8.84 13.01
CA GLU A 57 -3.09 10.11 13.71
C GLU A 57 -3.14 11.30 12.75
N ALA A 58 -2.49 11.21 11.57
CA ALA A 58 -2.57 12.26 10.55
C ALA A 58 -4.00 12.48 10.07
N SER A 59 -4.79 11.42 9.95
CA SER A 59 -6.22 11.51 9.65
C SER A 59 -6.99 12.22 10.74
N ASP A 60 -6.79 11.83 12.00
CA ASP A 60 -7.50 12.39 13.15
C ASP A 60 -7.12 13.85 13.38
N SER A 61 -5.87 14.20 13.20
CA SER A 61 -5.32 15.57 13.25
C SER A 61 -5.58 16.40 11.99
N ASN A 62 -6.31 15.87 11.00
CA ASN A 62 -6.64 16.53 9.73
C ASN A 62 -5.41 17.12 9.01
N VAL A 63 -4.32 16.36 8.96
CA VAL A 63 -3.11 16.72 8.22
C VAL A 63 -3.31 16.46 6.74
N ASP A 64 -2.88 17.39 5.87
CA ASP A 64 -2.89 17.16 4.41
C ASP A 64 -1.78 16.18 4.03
N LEU A 65 -2.08 14.89 4.15
CA LEU A 65 -1.17 13.79 3.88
C LEU A 65 -1.80 12.78 2.91
N CYS A 66 -0.99 12.22 2.03
CA CYS A 66 -1.28 10.98 1.32
C CYS A 66 -0.13 10.00 1.50
N ALA A 67 -0.38 8.73 1.26
CA ALA A 67 0.64 7.71 1.43
C ALA A 67 0.75 6.80 0.21
N VAL A 68 1.93 6.22 0.01
CA VAL A 68 2.22 5.27 -1.08
C VAL A 68 2.92 4.05 -0.52
N GLY A 69 2.52 2.87 -0.96
CA GLY A 69 3.10 1.59 -0.58
C GLY A 69 2.80 0.49 -1.59
N PHE A 70 2.84 -0.76 -1.13
CA PHE A 70 2.59 -1.93 -1.97
C PHE A 70 1.37 -2.72 -1.51
N LEU A 71 0.67 -3.31 -2.47
CA LEU A 71 -0.30 -4.34 -2.23
C LEU A 71 0.37 -5.70 -2.47
N TYR A 72 0.74 -6.38 -1.38
CA TYR A 72 1.41 -7.67 -1.49
C TYR A 72 0.43 -8.80 -1.77
N ARG A 73 0.77 -9.67 -2.71
CA ARG A 73 -0.06 -10.83 -3.06
C ARG A 73 -0.19 -11.83 -1.93
N TYR A 74 0.93 -12.12 -1.25
CA TYR A 74 0.99 -13.09 -0.13
C TYR A 74 1.20 -12.41 1.22
N GLY A 75 1.70 -11.18 1.22
CA GLY A 75 2.03 -10.43 2.42
C GLY A 75 3.19 -11.04 3.19
N TYR A 76 3.04 -11.16 4.51
CA TYR A 76 3.99 -11.81 5.39
C TYR A 76 3.49 -13.20 5.79
N PHE A 77 4.40 -14.14 6.02
CA PHE A 77 4.05 -15.52 6.32
C PHE A 77 3.38 -15.70 7.70
N THR A 78 2.57 -16.73 7.81
CA THR A 78 2.10 -17.26 9.09
C THR A 78 2.88 -18.51 9.45
N GLN A 79 3.19 -18.67 10.73
CA GLN A 79 3.94 -19.82 11.22
C GLN A 79 3.02 -20.89 11.78
N THR A 80 3.28 -22.14 11.40
CA THR A 80 2.71 -23.30 12.04
C THR A 80 3.83 -24.25 12.47
N LEU A 81 3.56 -25.14 13.42
CA LEU A 81 4.47 -26.20 13.81
C LEU A 81 3.99 -27.52 13.20
N SER A 82 4.94 -28.27 12.64
CA SER A 82 4.70 -29.65 12.24
C SER A 82 4.58 -30.57 13.47
N MET A 83 4.15 -31.82 13.28
CA MET A 83 3.99 -32.80 14.37
C MET A 83 5.32 -33.13 15.09
N ASP A 84 6.45 -32.95 14.40
CA ASP A 84 7.81 -33.13 14.91
C ASP A 84 8.44 -31.83 15.44
N GLY A 85 7.63 -30.76 15.56
CA GLY A 85 8.04 -29.48 16.16
C GLY A 85 8.83 -28.56 15.24
N GLN A 86 8.89 -28.85 13.94
CA GLN A 86 9.57 -27.96 12.98
C GLN A 86 8.67 -26.79 12.57
N GLN A 87 9.26 -25.62 12.41
CA GLN A 87 8.58 -24.44 11.93
C GLN A 87 8.27 -24.55 10.44
N ILE A 88 6.99 -24.31 10.10
CA ILE A 88 6.51 -24.22 8.72
C ILE A 88 6.07 -22.77 8.47
N ALA A 89 6.60 -22.15 7.42
CA ALA A 89 6.15 -20.84 6.94
C ALA A 89 5.07 -21.03 5.87
N ASN A 90 3.88 -20.48 6.11
CA ASN A 90 2.74 -20.57 5.18
C ASN A 90 2.51 -19.19 4.54
N TYR A 91 2.45 -19.16 3.22
CA TYR A 91 2.13 -17.98 2.42
C TYR A 91 0.77 -18.17 1.76
N GLU A 92 -0.22 -17.43 2.20
CA GLU A 92 -1.57 -17.49 1.65
C GLU A 92 -1.82 -16.26 0.76
N ALA A 93 -2.30 -16.50 -0.46
CA ALA A 93 -2.65 -15.42 -1.37
C ALA A 93 -3.82 -14.61 -0.84
N GLN A 94 -3.68 -13.29 -0.77
CA GLN A 94 -4.76 -12.39 -0.41
C GLN A 94 -5.79 -12.32 -1.55
N ASN A 95 -7.07 -12.38 -1.21
CA ASN A 95 -8.15 -12.11 -2.16
C ASN A 95 -8.51 -10.63 -2.11
N PHE A 96 -7.95 -9.85 -3.01
CA PHE A 96 -8.13 -8.40 -3.04
C PHE A 96 -9.59 -7.95 -3.17
N GLY A 97 -10.45 -8.77 -3.80
CA GLY A 97 -11.88 -8.47 -3.91
C GLY A 97 -12.66 -8.56 -2.59
N GLN A 98 -12.05 -9.11 -1.54
CA GLN A 98 -12.65 -9.23 -0.20
C GLN A 98 -12.00 -8.29 0.83
N LEU A 99 -11.01 -7.52 0.41
CA LEU A 99 -10.30 -6.58 1.28
C LEU A 99 -10.93 -5.18 1.19
N PRO A 100 -10.78 -4.36 2.24
CA PRO A 100 -11.29 -2.99 2.27
C PRO A 100 -10.41 -2.04 1.44
N LEU A 101 -10.35 -2.28 0.14
CA LEU A 101 -9.59 -1.47 -0.81
C LEU A 101 -10.36 -1.32 -2.12
N ASP A 102 -10.14 -0.21 -2.78
CA ASP A 102 -10.77 0.16 -4.04
C ASP A 102 -9.75 0.15 -5.18
N ARG A 103 -10.19 -0.25 -6.37
CA ARG A 103 -9.42 0.01 -7.59
C ARG A 103 -9.44 1.49 -7.90
N VAL A 104 -8.30 2.08 -8.18
CA VAL A 104 -8.26 3.44 -8.73
C VAL A 104 -8.57 3.37 -10.21
N LEU A 105 -9.65 4.03 -10.62
CA LEU A 105 -10.12 4.01 -12.02
C LEU A 105 -9.84 5.36 -12.69
N ASP A 106 -9.57 5.31 -13.99
CA ASP A 106 -9.48 6.48 -14.86
C ASP A 106 -10.88 6.98 -15.27
N GLU A 107 -10.92 8.04 -16.07
CA GLU A 107 -12.16 8.66 -16.58
C GLU A 107 -13.01 7.69 -17.44
N ASN A 108 -12.39 6.63 -17.98
CA ASN A 108 -13.03 5.61 -18.80
C ASN A 108 -13.47 4.37 -17.98
N GLY A 109 -13.29 4.40 -16.67
CA GLY A 109 -13.60 3.28 -15.77
C GLY A 109 -12.59 2.14 -15.82
N LYS A 110 -11.41 2.33 -16.43
CA LYS A 110 -10.31 1.35 -16.41
C LYS A 110 -9.42 1.57 -15.21
N GLN A 111 -8.89 0.48 -14.66
CA GLN A 111 -7.93 0.58 -13.56
C GLN A 111 -6.68 1.33 -13.98
N VAL A 112 -6.27 2.30 -13.19
CA VAL A 112 -5.06 3.09 -13.43
C VAL A 112 -3.83 2.18 -13.37
N VAL A 113 -2.99 2.29 -14.38
CA VAL A 113 -1.69 1.62 -14.47
C VAL A 113 -0.60 2.66 -14.35
N VAL A 114 0.41 2.39 -13.54
CA VAL A 114 1.62 3.21 -13.42
C VAL A 114 2.76 2.48 -14.11
N ASP A 115 3.36 3.11 -15.12
CA ASP A 115 4.48 2.55 -15.87
C ASP A 115 5.78 3.05 -15.23
N VAL A 116 6.50 2.15 -14.57
CA VAL A 116 7.72 2.46 -13.82
C VAL A 116 8.93 2.05 -14.68
N PRO A 117 9.85 2.97 -15.01
CA PRO A 117 11.02 2.65 -15.82
C PRO A 117 12.05 1.85 -15.02
N TYR A 118 12.51 0.75 -15.60
CA TYR A 118 13.62 -0.08 -15.16
C TYR A 118 14.62 -0.22 -16.30
N LEU A 119 15.80 0.37 -16.16
CA LEU A 119 16.86 0.35 -17.17
C LEU A 119 16.32 0.54 -18.60
N ASP A 120 16.02 -0.55 -19.31
CA ASP A 120 15.61 -0.61 -20.71
C ASP A 120 14.17 -1.08 -20.94
N TYR A 121 13.38 -1.30 -19.86
CA TYR A 121 12.00 -1.73 -19.93
C TYR A 121 11.12 -1.05 -18.87
N TYR A 122 9.82 -1.33 -18.90
CA TYR A 122 8.86 -0.82 -17.92
C TYR A 122 8.22 -1.95 -17.13
N VAL A 123 8.04 -1.72 -15.84
CA VAL A 123 7.19 -2.53 -14.98
C VAL A 123 5.86 -1.80 -14.78
N HIS A 124 4.77 -2.50 -15.00
CA HIS A 124 3.41 -1.99 -14.95
C HIS A 124 2.77 -2.31 -13.60
N ALA A 125 2.36 -1.30 -12.86
CA ALA A 125 1.71 -1.49 -11.58
C ALA A 125 0.25 -1.03 -11.63
N TYR A 126 -0.70 -1.90 -11.24
CA TYR A 126 -2.06 -1.51 -10.95
C TYR A 126 -2.10 -0.68 -9.68
N LEU A 127 -2.98 0.30 -9.67
CA LEU A 127 -3.14 1.18 -8.53
C LEU A 127 -4.41 0.85 -7.76
N TRP A 128 -4.23 0.63 -6.46
CA TRP A 128 -5.29 0.42 -5.49
C TRP A 128 -5.29 1.55 -4.45
N ARG A 129 -6.40 1.75 -3.78
CA ARG A 129 -6.54 2.75 -2.72
C ARG A 129 -7.18 2.16 -1.50
N VAL A 130 -6.63 2.52 -0.34
CA VAL A 130 -7.21 2.29 0.99
C VAL A 130 -7.48 3.65 1.61
N ASN A 131 -8.68 3.84 2.14
CA ASN A 131 -9.03 5.04 2.86
C ASN A 131 -8.77 4.83 4.36
N VAL A 132 -7.84 5.61 4.92
CA VAL A 132 -7.54 5.65 6.35
C VAL A 132 -8.11 6.96 6.88
N GLY A 133 -9.41 6.96 7.14
CA GLY A 133 -10.16 8.17 7.42
C GLY A 133 -10.08 9.19 6.28
N ARG A 134 -9.43 10.32 6.52
CA ARG A 134 -9.19 11.38 5.52
C ARG A 134 -8.00 11.09 4.61
N ILE A 135 -7.12 10.17 5.02
CA ILE A 135 -5.88 9.88 4.31
C ILE A 135 -6.13 8.81 3.24
N SER A 136 -5.68 9.09 2.02
CA SER A 136 -5.61 8.09 0.96
C SER A 136 -4.25 7.41 0.94
N LEU A 137 -4.24 6.09 1.11
CA LEU A 137 -3.09 5.24 0.91
C LEU A 137 -3.19 4.58 -0.46
N TYR A 138 -2.26 4.87 -1.34
CA TYR A 138 -2.14 4.29 -2.67
C TYR A 138 -1.19 3.11 -2.64
N LEU A 139 -1.63 1.97 -3.17
CA LEU A 139 -0.88 0.72 -3.16
C LEU A 139 -0.60 0.26 -4.59
N LEU A 140 0.68 0.03 -4.87
CA LEU A 140 1.17 -0.47 -6.15
C LEU A 140 1.16 -2.01 -6.15
N ASP A 141 0.65 -2.59 -7.25
CA ASP A 141 0.51 -4.03 -7.46
C ASP A 141 1.07 -4.40 -8.84
N THR A 142 2.18 -5.13 -8.87
CA THR A 142 2.83 -5.60 -10.11
C THR A 142 2.35 -6.98 -10.56
N ASP A 143 1.51 -7.68 -9.75
CA ASP A 143 1.01 -9.02 -10.11
C ASP A 143 -0.12 -8.95 -11.13
N ASN A 144 0.22 -8.57 -12.35
CA ASN A 144 -0.71 -8.43 -13.47
C ASN A 144 -0.12 -8.98 -14.78
N GLU A 145 -1.00 -9.18 -15.77
CA GLU A 145 -0.70 -9.83 -17.05
C GLU A 145 0.22 -9.01 -17.98
N MET A 146 0.41 -7.72 -17.72
CA MET A 146 1.30 -6.85 -18.52
C MET A 146 2.78 -7.09 -18.22
N ASN A 147 3.07 -7.70 -17.07
CA ASN A 147 4.43 -7.95 -16.61
C ASN A 147 4.89 -9.37 -16.90
N SER A 148 6.21 -9.54 -17.03
CA SER A 148 6.85 -10.85 -16.99
C SER A 148 6.56 -11.55 -15.64
N GLU A 149 6.64 -12.86 -15.61
CA GLU A 149 6.45 -13.63 -14.36
C GLU A 149 7.44 -13.19 -13.25
N PHE A 150 8.66 -12.82 -13.65
CA PHE A 150 9.67 -12.30 -12.75
C PHE A 150 9.30 -10.93 -12.17
N ASP A 151 8.78 -10.00 -12.98
CA ASP A 151 8.41 -8.66 -12.51
C ASP A 151 7.08 -8.66 -11.72
N ARG A 152 6.19 -9.61 -12.00
CA ARG A 152 4.99 -9.84 -11.19
C ARG A 152 5.35 -10.15 -9.73
N SER A 153 6.47 -10.85 -9.51
CA SER A 153 6.91 -11.25 -8.18
C SER A 153 7.41 -10.11 -7.28
N ILE A 154 7.64 -8.90 -7.83
CA ILE A 154 8.14 -7.74 -7.07
C ILE A 154 7.23 -7.43 -5.86
N THR A 155 5.91 -7.49 -6.05
CA THR A 155 4.93 -7.26 -4.99
C THR A 155 4.29 -8.55 -4.45
N HIS A 156 4.95 -9.71 -4.60
CA HIS A 156 4.43 -10.94 -4.03
C HIS A 156 4.58 -11.00 -2.51
N GLN A 157 5.76 -10.71 -2.00
CA GLN A 157 6.09 -10.87 -0.59
C GLN A 157 6.78 -9.64 -0.01
N LEU A 158 6.39 -9.28 1.20
CA LEU A 158 7.08 -8.26 1.99
C LEU A 158 8.49 -8.76 2.34
N TYR A 159 9.51 -8.01 1.90
CA TYR A 159 10.92 -8.37 2.07
C TYR A 159 11.32 -9.73 1.48
N GLY A 160 10.54 -10.23 0.55
CA GLY A 160 10.81 -11.51 -0.11
C GLY A 160 11.87 -11.40 -1.20
N GLY A 161 12.43 -12.56 -1.57
CA GLY A 161 13.42 -12.68 -2.63
C GLY A 161 14.84 -12.32 -2.19
N ASP A 162 15.69 -12.07 -3.18
CA ASP A 162 17.08 -11.70 -3.01
C ASP A 162 17.30 -10.17 -3.02
N TRP A 163 18.57 -9.74 -3.06
CA TRP A 163 18.93 -8.33 -3.11
C TRP A 163 18.42 -7.62 -4.39
N GLU A 164 18.30 -8.35 -5.50
CA GLU A 164 17.79 -7.79 -6.76
C GLU A 164 16.31 -7.46 -6.65
N ASN A 165 15.50 -8.37 -6.11
CA ASN A 165 14.09 -8.11 -5.84
C ASN A 165 13.91 -6.96 -4.86
N ARG A 166 14.77 -6.87 -3.85
CA ARG A 166 14.78 -5.75 -2.91
C ARG A 166 15.03 -4.42 -3.59
N LEU A 167 16.04 -4.35 -4.46
CA LEU A 167 16.33 -3.15 -5.25
C LEU A 167 15.15 -2.78 -6.14
N LYS A 168 14.50 -3.77 -6.77
CA LYS A 168 13.29 -3.54 -7.58
C LYS A 168 12.16 -2.97 -6.76
N GLN A 169 11.93 -3.43 -5.55
CA GLN A 169 10.93 -2.86 -4.63
C GLN A 169 11.25 -1.40 -4.29
N GLU A 170 12.52 -1.07 -4.04
CA GLU A 170 12.93 0.31 -3.72
C GLU A 170 12.76 1.26 -4.92
N ILE A 171 13.06 0.82 -6.13
CA ILE A 171 12.80 1.56 -7.37
C ILE A 171 11.29 1.76 -7.56
N LEU A 172 10.50 0.70 -7.38
CA LEU A 172 9.05 0.76 -7.49
C LEU A 172 8.45 1.75 -6.48
N LEU A 173 8.91 1.74 -5.22
CA LEU A 173 8.42 2.65 -4.20
C LEU A 173 8.83 4.10 -4.48
N GLY A 174 10.11 4.36 -4.71
CA GLY A 174 10.64 5.70 -4.87
C GLY A 174 10.21 6.34 -6.19
N ILE A 175 10.53 5.70 -7.31
CA ILE A 175 10.22 6.24 -8.65
C ILE A 175 8.74 6.01 -8.98
N GLY A 176 8.26 4.78 -8.82
CA GLY A 176 6.86 4.42 -9.08
C GLY A 176 5.88 5.20 -8.23
N GLY A 177 6.21 5.43 -6.96
CA GLY A 177 5.37 6.23 -6.07
C GLY A 177 5.25 7.69 -6.50
N ILE A 178 6.36 8.33 -6.93
CA ILE A 178 6.31 9.69 -7.49
C ILE A 178 5.51 9.74 -8.79
N LEU A 179 5.67 8.74 -9.66
CA LEU A 179 4.91 8.64 -10.90
C LEU A 179 3.41 8.43 -10.63
N THR A 180 3.07 7.69 -9.56
CA THR A 180 1.70 7.54 -9.09
C THR A 180 1.08 8.88 -8.74
N LEU A 181 1.73 9.66 -7.89
CA LEU A 181 1.23 10.97 -7.49
C LEU A 181 1.10 11.92 -8.68
N LYS A 182 2.07 11.93 -9.59
CA LYS A 182 2.00 12.71 -10.83
C LYS A 182 0.80 12.31 -11.69
N LYS A 183 0.58 11.01 -11.88
CA LYS A 183 -0.54 10.49 -12.68
C LYS A 183 -1.90 10.84 -12.11
N LEU A 184 -2.00 10.91 -10.79
CA LEU A 184 -3.20 11.34 -10.06
C LEU A 184 -3.34 12.87 -9.95
N GLY A 185 -2.38 13.65 -10.43
CA GLY A 185 -2.36 15.12 -10.29
C GLY A 185 -2.13 15.61 -8.86
N ILE A 186 -1.62 14.74 -7.98
CA ILE A 186 -1.36 15.05 -6.56
C ILE A 186 0.02 15.69 -6.44
N LYS A 187 0.06 16.90 -5.91
CA LYS A 187 1.29 17.61 -5.57
C LYS A 187 1.36 17.81 -4.06
N LYS A 188 2.53 17.60 -3.49
CA LYS A 188 2.81 17.78 -2.07
C LYS A 188 4.06 18.64 -1.89
N ASP A 189 4.16 19.29 -0.74
CA ASP A 189 5.31 20.15 -0.40
C ASP A 189 6.51 19.32 0.03
N VAL A 190 6.25 18.18 0.68
CA VAL A 190 7.26 17.25 1.22
C VAL A 190 6.98 15.82 0.76
N TYR A 191 8.05 15.10 0.42
CA TYR A 191 8.03 13.71 -0.02
C TYR A 191 8.96 12.85 0.83
#